data_44c5873aaa3c270ea9d6c65bb85d71b7
#
_entry.id   44c5873aaa3c270ea9d6c65bb85d71b7
#
_cell.length_a   1.000
_cell.length_b   1.000
_cell.length_c   1.000
_cell.angle_alpha   90.00
_cell.angle_beta   90.00
_cell.angle_gamma   90.00
#
_symmetry.space_group_name_H-M   'P 1'
#
loop_
_entity.id
_entity.type
_entity.pdbx_description
1 polymer ?
#
loop_
_entity_poly.entity_id
_entity_poly.type
_entity_poly.pdbx_seq_one_letter_code
_entity_poly.pdbx_strand_id
1 'polypeptide(L)'
;MQRPLTIALVVDSLSNFSNGTANSAYQLARELTGRGNTVRLIGVGAPDAQYRAREQQIPVATWFAHRQQTCFARPSALLFRRAFKDADIIHIYEPFSFGRHARDYALSHGIPVTAGFHIQPENIMYSLGVCRFIPGLSSAIYTGLYHYFYKKIPHIHVPTQMEADFLQRRHYRNALHVISNGYQPDFSPGYDAGDSIGAEEDTDAGAAHSPGSAQSPCTGKKFVIAAAGRLNREKDHITLIRAIGKCRHNKDIELRIAGTGPLYKRLMSECRKQLANTASVGFRKHSEMPRFFGEADLMVHPSIADIEGVSVLEGMACGLVPVIASSRLSAAGDFALTGNSLFPAGDSETLAQRIDWWIEHPEDLHTWGRKYAEYACRHYNIARCARDFELMERAAIRDAQGNGPQQHA
;
A
#
# COMPACT_ATOMS: atom_id res chain seq x y z
N MET A 1 -28.91 -12.61 -4.43
CA MET A 1 -27.81 -11.67 -4.75
C MET A 1 -28.15 -10.32 -4.14
N GLN A 2 -27.20 -9.63 -3.54
CA GLN A 2 -27.43 -8.28 -2.99
C GLN A 2 -27.57 -7.29 -4.14
N ARG A 3 -28.40 -6.23 -3.96
CA ARG A 3 -28.58 -5.16 -4.96
C ARG A 3 -27.23 -4.48 -5.27
N PRO A 4 -26.90 -4.27 -6.55
CA PRO A 4 -25.73 -3.45 -6.92
C PRO A 4 -25.80 -2.05 -6.30
N LEU A 5 -24.65 -1.51 -5.91
CA LEU A 5 -24.52 -0.16 -5.39
C LEU A 5 -23.96 0.79 -6.45
N THR A 6 -24.38 2.06 -6.38
CA THR A 6 -23.69 3.17 -7.05
C THR A 6 -22.80 3.88 -6.05
N ILE A 7 -21.47 3.68 -6.17
CA ILE A 7 -20.46 4.17 -5.24
C ILE A 7 -19.66 5.29 -5.91
N ALA A 8 -19.58 6.45 -5.27
CA ALA A 8 -18.76 7.56 -5.74
C ALA A 8 -17.46 7.64 -4.92
N LEU A 9 -16.31 7.37 -5.54
CA LEU A 9 -15.00 7.44 -4.94
C LEU A 9 -14.39 8.83 -5.21
N VAL A 10 -14.20 9.62 -4.17
CA VAL A 10 -13.68 10.99 -4.23
C VAL A 10 -12.20 10.95 -3.87
N VAL A 11 -11.35 11.32 -4.84
CA VAL A 11 -9.88 11.28 -4.73
C VAL A 11 -9.32 12.59 -5.26
N ASP A 12 -8.43 13.26 -4.53
CA ASP A 12 -7.87 14.53 -4.98
C ASP A 12 -7.08 14.37 -6.28
N SER A 13 -6.21 13.36 -6.36
CA SER A 13 -5.32 13.14 -7.51
C SER A 13 -5.45 11.74 -8.09
N LEU A 14 -5.96 11.64 -9.31
CA LEU A 14 -6.08 10.42 -10.12
C LEU A 14 -5.18 10.45 -11.36
N SER A 15 -4.41 11.52 -11.58
CA SER A 15 -3.62 11.73 -12.79
C SER A 15 -2.29 10.99 -12.80
N ASN A 16 -1.83 10.49 -11.66
CA ASN A 16 -0.52 9.86 -11.52
C ASN A 16 -0.60 8.50 -10.84
N PHE A 17 -0.42 7.43 -11.64
CA PHE A 17 -0.39 6.04 -11.16
C PHE A 17 0.84 5.68 -10.30
N SER A 18 1.82 6.57 -10.17
CA SER A 18 2.91 6.41 -9.19
C SER A 18 2.49 6.78 -7.78
N ASN A 19 1.32 7.41 -7.61
CA ASN A 19 0.73 7.70 -6.31
C ASN A 19 -0.04 6.47 -5.81
N GLY A 20 0.36 5.94 -4.66
CA GLY A 20 -0.27 4.76 -4.06
C GLY A 20 -1.78 4.91 -3.84
N THR A 21 -2.25 6.10 -3.43
CA THR A 21 -3.69 6.38 -3.22
C THR A 21 -4.47 6.30 -4.53
N ALA A 22 -3.96 6.91 -5.61
CA ALA A 22 -4.59 6.84 -6.93
C ALA A 22 -4.66 5.40 -7.43
N ASN A 23 -3.55 4.67 -7.31
CA ASN A 23 -3.48 3.28 -7.73
C ASN A 23 -4.48 2.41 -6.94
N SER A 24 -4.53 2.52 -5.60
CA SER A 24 -5.49 1.80 -4.76
C SER A 24 -6.94 2.12 -5.15
N ALA A 25 -7.26 3.40 -5.43
CA ALA A 25 -8.59 3.80 -5.85
C ALA A 25 -9.01 3.20 -7.20
N TYR A 26 -8.09 3.15 -8.17
CA TYR A 26 -8.35 2.51 -9.47
C TYR A 26 -8.54 0.99 -9.34
N GLN A 27 -7.70 0.34 -8.53
CA GLN A 27 -7.78 -1.09 -8.28
C GLN A 27 -9.10 -1.46 -7.62
N LEU A 28 -9.46 -0.76 -6.56
CA LEU A 28 -10.73 -0.95 -5.86
C LEU A 28 -11.93 -0.68 -6.78
N ALA A 29 -11.90 0.40 -7.56
CA ALA A 29 -12.97 0.71 -8.50
C ALA A 29 -13.17 -0.39 -9.56
N ARG A 30 -12.08 -0.91 -10.12
CA ARG A 30 -12.10 -2.01 -11.09
C ARG A 30 -12.73 -3.27 -10.48
N GLU A 31 -12.30 -3.64 -9.28
CA GLU A 31 -12.80 -4.83 -8.60
C GLU A 31 -14.27 -4.70 -8.21
N LEU A 32 -14.68 -3.56 -7.62
CA LEU A 32 -16.07 -3.30 -7.29
C LEU A 32 -16.98 -3.31 -8.53
N THR A 33 -16.49 -2.80 -9.66
CA THR A 33 -17.21 -2.85 -10.94
C THR A 33 -17.36 -4.30 -11.43
N GLY A 34 -16.29 -5.10 -11.35
CA GLY A 34 -16.34 -6.54 -11.66
C GLY A 34 -17.32 -7.31 -10.80
N ARG A 35 -17.61 -6.84 -9.59
CA ARG A 35 -18.61 -7.38 -8.66
C ARG A 35 -20.06 -6.90 -8.97
N GLY A 36 -20.25 -6.12 -10.02
CA GLY A 36 -21.55 -5.64 -10.50
C GLY A 36 -21.98 -4.29 -9.96
N ASN A 37 -21.13 -3.57 -9.19
CA ASN A 37 -21.44 -2.23 -8.71
C ASN A 37 -21.16 -1.18 -9.80
N THR A 38 -21.84 -0.03 -9.73
CA THR A 38 -21.49 1.15 -10.52
C THR A 38 -20.53 2.02 -9.72
N VAL A 39 -19.31 2.23 -10.22
CA VAL A 39 -18.30 3.02 -9.53
C VAL A 39 -17.98 4.29 -10.33
N ARG A 40 -17.99 5.43 -9.66
CA ARG A 40 -17.62 6.74 -10.24
C ARG A 40 -16.36 7.23 -9.54
N LEU A 41 -15.28 7.39 -10.31
CA LEU A 41 -14.03 8.01 -9.83
C LEU A 41 -14.10 9.52 -10.09
N ILE A 42 -13.93 10.32 -9.02
CA ILE A 42 -14.06 11.77 -9.05
C ILE A 42 -12.79 12.42 -8.56
N GLY A 43 -12.15 13.27 -9.38
CA GLY A 43 -10.91 13.96 -9.01
C GLY A 43 -10.15 14.54 -10.20
N VAL A 44 -8.98 15.07 -9.95
CA VAL A 44 -8.08 15.54 -11.02
C VAL A 44 -7.55 14.32 -11.78
N GLY A 45 -7.75 14.30 -13.11
CA GLY A 45 -7.34 13.17 -13.95
C GLY A 45 -8.32 11.99 -13.95
N ALA A 46 -9.54 12.15 -13.38
CA ALA A 46 -10.58 11.12 -13.46
C ALA A 46 -10.75 10.61 -14.92
N PRO A 47 -10.95 9.29 -15.13
CA PRO A 47 -11.05 8.72 -16.49
C PRO A 47 -12.24 9.26 -17.24
N ASP A 48 -13.39 9.35 -16.58
CA ASP A 48 -14.59 9.98 -17.16
C ASP A 48 -14.50 11.51 -17.05
N ALA A 49 -14.53 12.18 -18.19
CA ALA A 49 -14.43 13.64 -18.29
C ALA A 49 -15.50 14.38 -17.49
N GLN A 50 -16.72 13.79 -17.36
CA GLN A 50 -17.81 14.40 -16.61
C GLN A 50 -17.57 14.47 -15.09
N TYR A 51 -16.67 13.63 -14.55
CA TYR A 51 -16.29 13.56 -13.13
C TYR A 51 -14.91 14.17 -12.87
N ARG A 52 -14.30 14.78 -13.89
CA ARG A 52 -12.96 15.35 -13.79
C ARG A 52 -12.98 16.69 -13.07
N ALA A 53 -12.28 16.77 -11.94
CA ALA A 53 -12.07 18.02 -11.22
C ALA A 53 -10.94 18.83 -11.87
N ARG A 54 -10.98 20.16 -11.70
CA ARG A 54 -9.83 21.03 -12.00
C ARG A 54 -8.85 20.98 -10.83
N GLU A 55 -7.57 21.14 -11.14
CA GLU A 55 -6.56 21.30 -10.10
C GLU A 55 -6.71 22.65 -9.39
N GLN A 56 -6.52 22.64 -8.07
CA GLN A 56 -6.48 23.84 -7.23
C GLN A 56 -5.03 24.22 -6.97
N GLN A 57 -4.65 25.44 -7.40
CA GLN A 57 -3.34 25.99 -7.11
C GLN A 57 -3.38 26.66 -5.73
N ILE A 58 -2.60 26.12 -4.78
CA ILE A 58 -2.42 26.69 -3.44
C ILE A 58 -0.94 27.04 -3.30
N PRO A 59 -0.58 28.31 -3.13
CA PRO A 59 0.82 28.71 -2.99
C PRO A 59 1.56 27.84 -1.96
N VAL A 60 2.79 27.45 -2.26
CA VAL A 60 3.63 26.54 -1.45
C VAL A 60 3.10 25.11 -1.35
N ALA A 61 1.80 24.91 -1.00
CA ALA A 61 1.22 23.58 -0.81
C ALA A 61 1.21 22.78 -2.13
N THR A 62 0.85 23.39 -3.25
CA THR A 62 0.88 22.74 -4.57
C THR A 62 2.31 22.33 -4.95
N TRP A 63 3.31 23.14 -4.67
CA TRP A 63 4.70 22.79 -4.92
C TRP A 63 5.13 21.54 -4.13
N PHE A 64 4.73 21.46 -2.85
CA PHE A 64 4.95 20.25 -2.03
C PHE A 64 4.19 19.05 -2.56
N ALA A 65 2.91 19.22 -2.92
CA ALA A 65 2.07 18.17 -3.45
C ALA A 65 2.68 17.57 -4.74
N HIS A 66 3.12 18.39 -5.67
CA HIS A 66 3.77 17.92 -6.91
C HIS A 66 5.07 17.16 -6.64
N ARG A 67 5.85 17.55 -5.63
CA ARG A 67 7.04 16.78 -5.21
C ARG A 67 6.69 15.43 -4.60
N GLN A 68 5.47 15.28 -4.06
CA GLN A 68 4.92 14.01 -3.58
C GLN A 68 4.10 13.28 -4.66
N GLN A 69 4.15 13.75 -5.91
CA GLN A 69 3.42 13.19 -7.05
C GLN A 69 1.90 13.20 -6.85
N THR A 70 1.37 14.20 -6.14
CA THR A 70 -0.05 14.41 -5.92
C THR A 70 -0.44 15.85 -6.25
N CYS A 71 -1.75 16.15 -6.31
CA CYS A 71 -2.28 17.48 -6.50
C CYS A 71 -3.55 17.66 -5.67
N PHE A 72 -4.01 18.89 -5.52
CA PHE A 72 -5.29 19.20 -4.86
C PHE A 72 -6.36 19.45 -5.88
N ALA A 73 -7.53 18.83 -5.70
CA ALA A 73 -8.69 19.07 -6.55
C ALA A 73 -9.45 20.31 -6.08
N ARG A 74 -9.96 21.09 -7.03
CA ARG A 74 -10.80 22.26 -6.75
C ARG A 74 -12.24 21.82 -6.48
N PRO A 75 -12.85 22.17 -5.33
CA PRO A 75 -14.24 21.88 -5.04
C PRO A 75 -15.19 22.53 -6.04
N SER A 76 -16.24 21.81 -6.45
CA SER A 76 -17.27 22.34 -7.35
C SER A 76 -18.62 21.70 -7.05
N ALA A 77 -19.60 22.50 -6.62
CA ALA A 77 -20.96 22.04 -6.36
C ALA A 77 -21.62 21.44 -7.62
N LEU A 78 -21.32 21.99 -8.82
CA LEU A 78 -21.83 21.46 -10.09
C LEU A 78 -21.25 20.06 -10.38
N LEU A 79 -19.96 19.84 -10.09
CA LEU A 79 -19.32 18.53 -10.20
C LEU A 79 -19.96 17.54 -9.24
N PHE A 80 -20.12 17.90 -7.97
CA PHE A 80 -20.71 17.03 -6.95
C PHE A 80 -22.17 16.70 -7.28
N ARG A 81 -22.97 17.67 -7.70
CA ARG A 81 -24.35 17.43 -8.14
C ARG A 81 -24.45 16.39 -9.25
N ARG A 82 -23.52 16.43 -10.21
CA ARG A 82 -23.46 15.48 -11.33
C ARG A 82 -22.95 14.10 -10.88
N ALA A 83 -21.84 14.10 -10.12
CA ALA A 83 -21.16 12.89 -9.73
C ALA A 83 -21.93 12.07 -8.67
N PHE A 84 -22.68 12.75 -7.78
CA PHE A 84 -23.43 12.13 -6.69
C PHE A 84 -24.90 11.88 -7.02
N LYS A 85 -25.33 12.24 -8.23
CA LYS A 85 -26.69 11.93 -8.68
C LYS A 85 -26.92 10.42 -8.61
N ASP A 86 -27.97 10.01 -7.90
CA ASP A 86 -28.37 8.60 -7.70
C ASP A 86 -27.26 7.71 -7.10
N ALA A 87 -26.28 8.30 -6.41
CA ALA A 87 -25.28 7.55 -5.66
C ALA A 87 -25.89 7.03 -4.35
N ASP A 88 -25.64 5.75 -4.07
CA ASP A 88 -26.04 5.11 -2.80
C ASP A 88 -25.14 5.56 -1.65
N ILE A 89 -23.86 5.85 -1.96
CA ILE A 89 -22.84 6.21 -0.96
C ILE A 89 -21.65 6.92 -1.60
N ILE A 90 -21.00 7.78 -0.81
CA ILE A 90 -19.80 8.50 -1.20
C ILE A 90 -18.64 8.04 -0.30
N HIS A 91 -17.55 7.56 -0.90
CA HIS A 91 -16.32 7.28 -0.18
C HIS A 91 -15.25 8.32 -0.50
N ILE A 92 -14.62 8.90 0.53
CA ILE A 92 -13.65 9.98 0.37
C ILE A 92 -12.28 9.52 0.83
N TYR A 93 -11.29 9.57 -0.06
CA TYR A 93 -9.94 9.10 0.21
C TYR A 93 -9.10 10.08 1.05
N GLU A 94 -9.17 11.38 0.76
CA GLU A 94 -8.33 12.37 1.42
C GLU A 94 -9.16 13.44 2.16
N PRO A 95 -8.74 13.84 3.38
CA PRO A 95 -9.42 14.84 4.20
C PRO A 95 -9.04 16.30 3.84
N PHE A 96 -8.75 16.56 2.54
CA PHE A 96 -8.42 17.91 2.09
C PHE A 96 -9.66 18.73 1.74
N SER A 97 -9.45 19.93 1.20
CA SER A 97 -10.53 20.85 0.87
C SER A 97 -11.57 20.21 -0.06
N PHE A 98 -11.15 19.45 -1.07
CA PHE A 98 -12.04 18.77 -2.00
C PHE A 98 -12.90 17.73 -1.30
N GLY A 99 -12.28 16.84 -0.53
CA GLY A 99 -12.99 15.82 0.24
C GLY A 99 -13.94 16.41 1.27
N ARG A 100 -13.54 17.49 1.97
CA ARG A 100 -14.41 18.19 2.93
C ARG A 100 -15.67 18.75 2.27
N HIS A 101 -15.54 19.44 1.13
CA HIS A 101 -16.69 19.98 0.42
C HIS A 101 -17.58 18.87 -0.16
N ALA A 102 -16.99 17.77 -0.63
CA ALA A 102 -17.71 16.57 -1.07
C ALA A 102 -18.54 15.98 0.08
N ARG A 103 -17.95 15.81 1.27
CA ARG A 103 -18.62 15.37 2.49
C ARG A 103 -19.81 16.29 2.85
N ASP A 104 -19.55 17.60 2.93
CA ASP A 104 -20.56 18.56 3.37
C ASP A 104 -21.72 18.64 2.35
N TYR A 105 -21.40 18.53 1.04
CA TYR A 105 -22.42 18.40 -0.02
C TYR A 105 -23.25 17.13 0.16
N ALA A 106 -22.62 15.98 0.31
CA ALA A 106 -23.33 14.70 0.46
C ALA A 106 -24.25 14.70 1.69
N LEU A 107 -23.74 15.12 2.85
CA LEU A 107 -24.51 15.19 4.09
C LEU A 107 -25.71 16.14 3.97
N SER A 108 -25.57 17.30 3.27
CA SER A 108 -26.69 18.24 3.07
C SER A 108 -27.76 17.69 2.12
N HIS A 109 -27.46 16.65 1.35
CA HIS A 109 -28.40 15.98 0.45
C HIS A 109 -28.84 14.59 0.94
N GLY A 110 -28.52 14.24 2.20
CA GLY A 110 -28.92 12.96 2.79
C GLY A 110 -28.21 11.74 2.19
N ILE A 111 -27.07 11.93 1.50
CA ILE A 111 -26.29 10.83 0.93
C ILE A 111 -25.30 10.32 1.98
N PRO A 112 -25.27 9.00 2.28
CA PRO A 112 -24.32 8.40 3.20
C PRO A 112 -22.88 8.65 2.79
N VAL A 113 -21.98 8.84 3.79
CA VAL A 113 -20.56 9.13 3.55
C VAL A 113 -19.70 8.22 4.40
N THR A 114 -18.69 7.63 3.77
CA THR A 114 -17.54 6.97 4.43
C THR A 114 -16.26 7.68 4.04
N ALA A 115 -15.15 7.39 4.73
CA ALA A 115 -13.85 7.91 4.32
C ALA A 115 -12.73 6.92 4.58
N GLY A 116 -11.67 7.00 3.79
CA GLY A 116 -10.39 6.34 4.04
C GLY A 116 -9.51 7.19 4.97
N PHE A 117 -8.66 6.52 5.75
CA PHE A 117 -7.57 7.16 6.47
C PHE A 117 -6.24 6.68 5.87
N HIS A 118 -5.75 7.42 4.87
CA HIS A 118 -4.56 7.10 4.09
C HIS A 118 -3.41 8.10 4.32
N ILE A 119 -3.54 8.95 5.34
CA ILE A 119 -2.54 9.97 5.66
C ILE A 119 -1.93 9.66 7.02
N GLN A 120 -0.64 9.33 7.02
CA GLN A 120 0.13 9.21 8.24
C GLN A 120 0.92 10.51 8.47
N PRO A 121 0.55 11.33 9.47
CA PRO A 121 1.25 12.58 9.77
C PRO A 121 2.76 12.40 9.95
N GLU A 122 3.17 11.29 10.52
CA GLU A 122 4.57 10.94 10.73
C GLU A 122 5.34 10.82 9.38
N ASN A 123 4.74 10.25 8.34
CA ASN A 123 5.34 10.20 7.01
C ASN A 123 5.62 11.59 6.44
N ILE A 124 4.67 12.51 6.64
CA ILE A 124 4.82 13.90 6.21
C ILE A 124 5.96 14.56 6.98
N MET A 125 5.99 14.36 8.30
CA MET A 125 7.03 14.94 9.18
C MET A 125 8.43 14.40 8.83
N TYR A 126 8.56 13.10 8.54
CA TYR A 126 9.81 12.51 8.08
C TYR A 126 10.28 13.09 6.74
N SER A 127 9.36 13.24 5.79
CA SER A 127 9.66 13.84 4.48
C SER A 127 10.12 15.29 4.57
N LEU A 128 9.56 16.08 5.51
CA LEU A 128 9.93 17.47 5.73
C LEU A 128 11.23 17.64 6.53
N GLY A 129 11.66 16.62 7.26
CA GLY A 129 12.97 16.57 7.95
C GLY A 129 13.11 17.45 9.20
N VAL A 130 12.33 18.51 9.33
CA VAL A 130 12.43 19.51 10.43
C VAL A 130 11.41 19.23 11.54
N CYS A 131 10.21 18.83 11.17
CA CYS A 131 9.08 18.72 12.10
C CYS A 131 9.11 17.45 12.98
N ARG A 132 9.96 16.47 12.69
CA ARG A 132 10.02 15.18 13.43
C ARG A 132 10.44 15.33 14.90
N PHE A 133 11.06 16.45 15.24
CA PHE A 133 11.58 16.74 16.59
C PHE A 133 10.62 17.57 17.46
N ILE A 134 9.44 17.93 16.94
CA ILE A 134 8.45 18.72 17.72
C ILE A 134 7.53 17.73 18.46
N PRO A 135 7.69 17.59 19.79
CA PRO A 135 6.83 16.72 20.59
C PRO A 135 5.35 17.11 20.43
N GLY A 136 4.49 16.12 20.28
CA GLY A 136 3.03 16.34 20.21
C GLY A 136 2.50 16.86 18.87
N LEU A 137 3.35 17.24 17.90
CA LEU A 137 2.89 17.80 16.63
C LEU A 137 2.04 16.78 15.84
N SER A 138 2.46 15.51 15.78
CA SER A 138 1.65 14.48 15.09
C SER A 138 0.29 14.33 15.75
N SER A 139 0.23 14.31 17.10
CA SER A 139 -1.03 14.24 17.84
C SER A 139 -1.93 15.44 17.57
N ALA A 140 -1.38 16.64 17.47
CA ALA A 140 -2.14 17.84 17.12
C ALA A 140 -2.70 17.76 15.69
N ILE A 141 -1.92 17.22 14.72
CA ILE A 141 -2.39 17.00 13.35
C ILE A 141 -3.55 15.99 13.33
N TYR A 142 -3.44 14.85 14.02
CA TYR A 142 -4.55 13.88 14.11
C TYR A 142 -5.80 14.51 14.71
N THR A 143 -5.67 15.25 15.81
CA THR A 143 -6.80 15.96 16.44
C THR A 143 -7.40 17.01 15.50
N GLY A 144 -6.56 17.76 14.79
CA GLY A 144 -6.99 18.71 13.79
C GLY A 144 -7.78 18.05 12.66
N LEU A 145 -7.28 16.94 12.11
CA LEU A 145 -7.95 16.16 11.08
C LEU A 145 -9.29 15.60 11.55
N TYR A 146 -9.36 15.12 12.81
CA TYR A 146 -10.62 14.67 13.39
C TYR A 146 -11.67 15.77 13.38
N HIS A 147 -11.38 16.93 13.95
CA HIS A 147 -12.34 18.03 14.03
C HIS A 147 -12.66 18.66 12.68
N TYR A 148 -11.65 18.77 11.80
CA TYR A 148 -11.81 19.34 10.49
C TYR A 148 -12.64 18.47 9.55
N PHE A 149 -12.45 17.14 9.64
CA PHE A 149 -13.01 16.24 8.64
C PHE A 149 -13.71 15.02 9.25
N TYR A 150 -13.05 14.16 10.02
CA TYR A 150 -13.54 12.83 10.37
C TYR A 150 -14.69 12.83 11.39
N LYS A 151 -14.83 13.83 12.24
CA LYS A 151 -15.89 13.90 13.28
C LYS A 151 -17.31 13.69 12.73
N LYS A 152 -17.57 14.06 11.47
CA LYS A 152 -18.89 13.96 10.82
C LYS A 152 -19.08 12.68 9.99
N ILE A 153 -18.12 11.76 10.01
CA ILE A 153 -18.12 10.53 9.20
C ILE A 153 -18.27 9.34 10.12
N PRO A 154 -19.38 8.58 10.07
CA PRO A 154 -19.61 7.46 11.00
C PRO A 154 -18.62 6.30 10.81
N HIS A 155 -18.27 5.95 9.56
CA HIS A 155 -17.45 4.81 9.21
C HIS A 155 -16.16 5.24 8.52
N ILE A 156 -15.02 4.77 9.02
CA ILE A 156 -13.69 5.05 8.47
C ILE A 156 -13.02 3.73 8.05
N HIS A 157 -12.61 3.65 6.81
CA HIS A 157 -11.71 2.63 6.29
C HIS A 157 -10.28 2.95 6.72
N VAL A 158 -9.61 2.02 7.37
CA VAL A 158 -8.19 2.09 7.74
C VAL A 158 -7.47 0.87 7.17
N PRO A 159 -6.28 1.03 6.56
CA PRO A 159 -5.63 -0.09 5.87
C PRO A 159 -5.04 -1.13 6.83
N THR A 160 -4.73 -0.75 8.08
CA THR A 160 -4.06 -1.64 9.03
C THR A 160 -4.58 -1.47 10.45
N GLN A 161 -4.36 -2.51 11.27
CA GLN A 161 -4.68 -2.47 12.71
C GLN A 161 -3.85 -1.42 13.44
N MET A 162 -2.57 -1.25 13.06
CA MET A 162 -1.71 -0.20 13.63
C MET A 162 -2.34 1.19 13.50
N GLU A 163 -2.88 1.52 12.33
CA GLU A 163 -3.54 2.82 12.11
C GLU A 163 -4.85 2.93 12.89
N ALA A 164 -5.66 1.86 12.94
CA ALA A 164 -6.86 1.81 13.78
C ALA A 164 -6.53 2.10 15.24
N ASP A 165 -5.49 1.47 15.78
CA ASP A 165 -5.01 1.69 17.15
C ASP A 165 -4.54 3.14 17.36
N PHE A 166 -3.87 3.74 16.38
CA PHE A 166 -3.48 5.16 16.46
C PHE A 166 -4.68 6.08 16.52
N LEU A 167 -5.72 5.83 15.75
CA LEU A 167 -6.95 6.62 15.78
C LEU A 167 -7.72 6.44 17.09
N GLN A 168 -7.85 5.21 17.58
CA GLN A 168 -8.51 4.91 18.85
C GLN A 168 -7.83 5.60 20.06
N ARG A 169 -6.50 5.53 20.13
CA ARG A 169 -5.71 6.23 21.17
C ARG A 169 -5.87 7.74 21.12
N ARG A 170 -6.30 8.30 19.98
CA ARG A 170 -6.57 9.73 19.78
C ARG A 170 -8.07 10.06 19.83
N HIS A 171 -8.85 9.15 20.41
CA HIS A 171 -10.29 9.33 20.67
C HIS A 171 -11.15 9.57 19.42
N TYR A 172 -10.78 8.99 18.28
CA TYR A 172 -11.67 8.89 17.13
C TYR A 172 -12.85 7.97 17.51
N ARG A 173 -14.09 8.50 17.43
CA ARG A 173 -15.31 7.80 17.87
C ARG A 173 -16.03 7.09 16.73
N ASN A 174 -15.43 7.05 15.57
CA ASN A 174 -15.95 6.47 14.34
C ASN A 174 -15.89 4.94 14.40
N ALA A 175 -16.76 4.24 13.68
CA ALA A 175 -16.58 2.82 13.41
C ALA A 175 -15.37 2.64 12.47
N LEU A 176 -14.30 2.03 12.98
CA LEU A 176 -13.08 1.79 12.22
C LEU A 176 -13.14 0.40 11.57
N HIS A 177 -12.96 0.36 10.25
CA HIS A 177 -12.95 -0.86 9.47
C HIS A 177 -11.54 -1.11 8.96
N VAL A 178 -10.89 -2.15 9.48
CA VAL A 178 -9.53 -2.52 9.07
C VAL A 178 -9.64 -3.36 7.80
N ILE A 179 -9.33 -2.75 6.66
CA ILE A 179 -9.42 -3.37 5.35
C ILE A 179 -8.17 -2.98 4.56
N SER A 180 -7.35 -3.95 4.18
CA SER A 180 -6.15 -3.73 3.39
C SER A 180 -6.50 -3.13 2.01
N ASN A 181 -5.59 -2.32 1.46
CA ASN A 181 -5.70 -1.87 0.06
C ASN A 181 -5.53 -3.03 -0.92
N GLY A 182 -4.94 -4.14 -0.48
CA GLY A 182 -4.76 -5.33 -1.27
C GLY A 182 -3.71 -5.20 -2.37
N TYR A 183 -3.50 -6.29 -3.09
CA TYR A 183 -2.67 -6.36 -4.29
C TYR A 183 -3.45 -6.96 -5.46
N GLN A 184 -3.00 -6.70 -6.69
CA GLN A 184 -3.67 -7.17 -7.91
C GLN A 184 -3.34 -8.63 -8.24
N PRO A 185 -4.24 -9.35 -8.93
CA PRO A 185 -4.01 -10.75 -9.33
C PRO A 185 -2.81 -10.97 -10.27
N ASP A 186 -2.34 -9.91 -10.94
CA ASP A 186 -1.17 -9.96 -11.84
C ASP A 186 0.13 -10.30 -11.07
N PHE A 187 0.14 -10.07 -9.74
CA PHE A 187 1.23 -10.52 -8.87
C PHE A 187 0.98 -11.97 -8.46
N SER A 188 1.76 -12.86 -9.03
CA SER A 188 1.70 -14.30 -8.76
C SER A 188 3.12 -14.88 -8.76
N PRO A 189 3.35 -16.00 -8.06
CA PRO A 189 4.65 -16.65 -8.07
C PRO A 189 5.08 -16.99 -9.50
N GLY A 190 6.31 -16.64 -9.86
CA GLY A 190 6.94 -16.98 -11.14
C GLY A 190 7.45 -18.42 -11.20
N TYR A 191 6.82 -19.35 -10.45
CA TYR A 191 7.16 -20.77 -10.55
C TYR A 191 6.79 -21.26 -11.96
N ASP A 192 7.70 -22.02 -12.56
CA ASP A 192 7.49 -22.62 -13.88
C ASP A 192 6.09 -23.19 -14.02
N ALA A 193 5.45 -22.97 -15.17
CA ALA A 193 4.09 -23.33 -15.51
C ALA A 193 3.82 -24.86 -15.49
N GLY A 194 4.52 -25.60 -14.62
CA GLY A 194 4.34 -27.01 -14.34
C GLY A 194 3.57 -27.30 -13.05
N ASP A 195 3.53 -26.36 -12.09
CA ASP A 195 2.84 -26.55 -10.80
C ASP A 195 1.60 -25.64 -10.71
N SER A 196 0.57 -25.96 -11.49
CA SER A 196 -0.77 -25.38 -11.33
C SER A 196 -1.28 -25.64 -9.91
N ILE A 197 -1.55 -24.59 -9.15
CA ILE A 197 -2.33 -24.67 -7.92
C ILE A 197 -3.75 -25.08 -8.34
N GLY A 198 -4.02 -26.40 -8.27
CA GLY A 198 -5.34 -26.97 -8.48
C GLY A 198 -6.29 -26.46 -7.39
N ALA A 199 -7.40 -25.87 -7.79
CA ALA A 199 -8.60 -25.90 -6.98
C ALA A 199 -8.87 -27.39 -6.67
N GLU A 200 -9.00 -27.72 -5.39
CA GLU A 200 -9.39 -29.07 -4.96
C GLU A 200 -10.78 -29.40 -5.55
N GLU A 201 -10.78 -30.15 -6.64
CA GLU A 201 -11.86 -31.07 -6.96
C GLU A 201 -11.36 -32.48 -6.60
N ASP A 202 -12.05 -33.10 -5.64
CA ASP A 202 -11.89 -34.50 -5.28
C ASP A 202 -11.98 -35.40 -6.50
N THR A 203 -10.87 -35.99 -6.93
CA THR A 203 -10.89 -37.31 -7.61
C THR A 203 -9.52 -38.02 -7.43
N ASP A 204 -9.62 -39.17 -6.85
CA ASP A 204 -8.63 -40.20 -6.62
C ASP A 204 -8.00 -40.71 -7.93
N ALA A 205 -6.68 -40.57 -8.11
CA ALA A 205 -5.86 -41.49 -8.95
C ALA A 205 -4.36 -41.15 -8.84
N GLY A 206 -3.59 -42.11 -8.37
CA GLY A 206 -2.15 -41.98 -8.16
C GLY A 206 -1.32 -41.94 -9.43
N ALA A 207 -0.26 -41.12 -9.39
CA ALA A 207 0.95 -41.32 -10.17
C ALA A 207 2.15 -40.65 -9.45
N ALA A 208 3.12 -41.48 -9.09
CA ALA A 208 4.38 -41.03 -8.49
C ALA A 208 5.23 -40.27 -9.49
N HIS A 209 5.66 -39.06 -9.15
CA HIS A 209 6.72 -38.34 -9.86
C HIS A 209 7.87 -38.03 -8.89
N SER A 210 9.05 -38.42 -9.32
CA SER A 210 10.33 -38.32 -8.63
C SER A 210 10.75 -36.86 -8.41
N PRO A 211 11.46 -36.53 -7.30
CA PRO A 211 11.90 -35.16 -7.03
C PRO A 211 13.06 -34.78 -7.94
N GLY A 212 12.85 -33.69 -8.68
CA GLY A 212 13.89 -33.04 -9.46
C GLY A 212 15.00 -32.49 -8.56
N SER A 213 16.22 -32.83 -8.92
CA SER A 213 17.47 -32.54 -8.23
C SER A 213 17.66 -31.05 -7.91
N ALA A 214 17.94 -30.77 -6.63
CA ALA A 214 18.46 -29.50 -6.16
C ALA A 214 19.77 -29.17 -6.92
N GLN A 215 19.76 -28.13 -7.73
CA GLN A 215 20.98 -27.62 -8.37
C GLN A 215 21.75 -26.79 -7.37
N SER A 216 22.97 -27.21 -7.07
CA SER A 216 24.00 -26.46 -6.31
C SER A 216 24.26 -25.08 -6.94
N PRO A 217 24.61 -24.03 -6.15
CA PRO A 217 24.84 -22.68 -6.63
C PRO A 217 26.23 -22.55 -7.28
N CYS A 218 26.36 -22.98 -8.53
CA CYS A 218 27.58 -22.78 -9.34
C CYS A 218 27.23 -22.47 -10.80
N THR A 219 26.44 -21.44 -11.04
CA THR A 219 26.29 -20.83 -12.35
C THR A 219 26.22 -19.33 -12.14
N GLY A 220 27.26 -18.57 -12.35
CA GLY A 220 27.43 -17.11 -12.40
C GLY A 220 26.24 -16.15 -12.26
N LYS A 221 25.07 -16.62 -11.87
CA LYS A 221 23.85 -15.85 -11.63
C LYS A 221 23.97 -15.15 -10.27
N LYS A 222 23.76 -13.83 -10.26
CA LYS A 222 23.74 -13.04 -9.01
C LYS A 222 22.46 -13.30 -8.22
N PHE A 223 22.55 -13.19 -6.88
CA PHE A 223 21.39 -13.16 -5.99
C PHE A 223 20.75 -11.78 -6.05
N VAL A 224 19.53 -11.70 -6.54
CA VAL A 224 18.84 -10.43 -6.81
C VAL A 224 18.00 -10.00 -5.61
N ILE A 225 18.34 -8.85 -5.03
CA ILE A 225 17.55 -8.21 -3.97
C ILE A 225 16.70 -7.10 -4.57
N ALA A 226 15.37 -7.19 -4.42
CA ALA A 226 14.42 -6.18 -4.84
C ALA A 226 13.99 -5.29 -3.67
N ALA A 227 13.85 -3.99 -3.93
CA ALA A 227 13.18 -3.05 -3.04
C ALA A 227 12.30 -2.11 -3.89
N ALA A 228 11.15 -1.69 -3.33
CA ALA A 228 10.25 -0.79 -4.04
C ALA A 228 9.71 0.31 -3.12
N GLY A 229 9.60 1.53 -3.66
CA GLY A 229 9.06 2.67 -2.95
C GLY A 229 9.69 3.99 -3.36
N ARG A 230 9.10 5.09 -2.89
CA ARG A 230 9.63 6.44 -3.13
C ARG A 230 11.04 6.57 -2.55
N LEU A 231 11.94 7.26 -3.26
CA LEU A 231 13.30 7.48 -2.80
C LEU A 231 13.36 8.67 -1.82
N ASN A 232 12.71 8.48 -0.66
CA ASN A 232 12.57 9.46 0.42
C ASN A 232 13.24 8.93 1.70
N ARG A 233 13.30 9.80 2.72
CA ARG A 233 13.97 9.47 4.00
C ARG A 233 13.25 8.37 4.77
N GLU A 234 11.92 8.36 4.76
CA GLU A 234 11.09 7.38 5.47
C GLU A 234 11.23 5.96 4.92
N LYS A 235 11.58 5.82 3.63
CA LYS A 235 11.78 4.52 2.98
C LYS A 235 13.17 3.92 3.21
N ASP A 236 14.10 4.69 3.71
CA ASP A 236 15.42 4.33 4.23
C ASP A 236 16.24 3.32 3.40
N HIS A 237 16.19 3.42 2.07
CA HIS A 237 16.99 2.61 1.17
C HIS A 237 18.51 2.70 1.44
N ILE A 238 18.97 3.75 2.16
CA ILE A 238 20.36 3.89 2.57
C ILE A 238 20.78 2.77 3.51
N THR A 239 19.92 2.39 4.46
CA THR A 239 20.18 1.28 5.38
C THR A 239 20.33 -0.03 4.61
N LEU A 240 19.51 -0.30 3.59
CA LEU A 240 19.67 -1.46 2.73
C LEU A 240 21.00 -1.48 1.98
N ILE A 241 21.38 -0.36 1.34
CA ILE A 241 22.64 -0.26 0.60
C ILE A 241 23.84 -0.52 1.52
N ARG A 242 23.83 0.04 2.73
CA ARG A 242 24.88 -0.18 3.73
C ARG A 242 24.91 -1.60 4.25
N ALA A 243 23.75 -2.23 4.41
CA ALA A 243 23.65 -3.62 4.81
C ALA A 243 24.30 -4.54 3.77
N ILE A 244 23.99 -4.37 2.48
CA ILE A 244 24.61 -5.15 1.42
C ILE A 244 26.14 -4.96 1.41
N GLY A 245 26.61 -3.72 1.65
CA GLY A 245 28.04 -3.45 1.78
C GLY A 245 28.74 -4.22 2.90
N LYS A 246 27.97 -4.62 3.94
CA LYS A 246 28.46 -5.40 5.09
C LYS A 246 28.25 -6.92 4.93
N CYS A 247 27.44 -7.34 3.96
CA CYS A 247 27.19 -8.75 3.72
C CYS A 247 28.47 -9.49 3.32
N ARG A 248 28.62 -10.70 3.81
CA ARG A 248 29.68 -11.64 3.38
C ARG A 248 29.60 -11.92 1.88
N HIS A 249 28.37 -11.95 1.35
CA HIS A 249 28.03 -12.24 -0.04
C HIS A 249 27.91 -10.98 -0.93
N ASN A 250 28.40 -9.80 -0.52
CA ASN A 250 28.29 -8.54 -1.28
C ASN A 250 28.66 -8.70 -2.78
N LYS A 251 29.68 -9.52 -3.09
CA LYS A 251 30.10 -9.76 -4.47
C LYS A 251 29.10 -10.54 -5.32
N ASP A 252 28.21 -11.28 -4.69
CA ASP A 252 27.23 -12.15 -5.35
C ASP A 252 25.84 -11.50 -5.42
N ILE A 253 25.63 -10.36 -4.77
CA ILE A 253 24.35 -9.64 -4.70
C ILE A 253 24.22 -8.63 -5.83
N GLU A 254 23.06 -8.60 -6.49
CA GLU A 254 22.59 -7.54 -7.37
C GLU A 254 21.43 -6.80 -6.70
N LEU A 255 21.55 -5.49 -6.51
CA LEU A 255 20.48 -4.66 -5.93
C LEU A 255 19.64 -3.99 -7.02
N ARG A 256 18.32 -4.17 -6.94
CA ARG A 256 17.32 -3.48 -7.78
C ARG A 256 16.36 -2.68 -6.93
N ILE A 257 16.21 -1.37 -7.19
CA ILE A 257 15.26 -0.49 -6.49
C ILE A 257 14.31 0.13 -7.50
N ALA A 258 13.02 -0.20 -7.38
CA ALA A 258 11.95 0.42 -8.16
C ALA A 258 11.42 1.67 -7.43
N GLY A 259 11.70 2.85 -7.98
CA GLY A 259 11.19 4.10 -7.40
C GLY A 259 11.88 5.35 -7.91
N THR A 260 11.27 6.49 -7.56
CA THR A 260 11.80 7.83 -7.80
C THR A 260 11.70 8.68 -6.54
N GLY A 261 12.50 9.74 -6.47
CA GLY A 261 12.43 10.66 -5.35
C GLY A 261 13.70 11.51 -5.17
N PRO A 262 13.65 12.46 -4.22
CA PRO A 262 14.71 13.44 -4.04
C PRO A 262 16.06 12.84 -3.61
N LEU A 263 16.08 11.63 -3.05
CA LEU A 263 17.31 10.99 -2.60
C LEU A 263 18.06 10.22 -3.69
N TYR A 264 17.57 10.18 -4.95
CA TYR A 264 18.19 9.41 -6.03
C TYR A 264 19.71 9.60 -6.14
N LYS A 265 20.18 10.85 -6.25
CA LYS A 265 21.63 11.13 -6.36
C LYS A 265 22.44 10.63 -5.17
N ARG A 266 21.87 10.78 -3.96
CA ARG A 266 22.50 10.31 -2.72
C ARG A 266 22.58 8.79 -2.67
N LEU A 267 21.50 8.09 -3.04
CA LEU A 267 21.46 6.63 -3.10
C LEU A 267 22.48 6.09 -4.10
N MET A 268 22.55 6.66 -5.32
CA MET A 268 23.53 6.25 -6.31
C MET A 268 24.98 6.48 -5.86
N SER A 269 25.23 7.55 -5.09
CA SER A 269 26.54 7.78 -4.48
C SER A 269 26.88 6.73 -3.42
N GLU A 270 25.89 6.36 -2.60
CA GLU A 270 26.07 5.32 -1.57
C GLU A 270 26.26 3.92 -2.20
N CYS A 271 25.51 3.57 -3.27
CA CYS A 271 25.70 2.34 -4.03
C CYS A 271 27.14 2.21 -4.52
N ARG A 272 27.70 3.26 -5.14
CA ARG A 272 29.09 3.23 -5.64
C ARG A 272 30.14 3.04 -4.54
N LYS A 273 29.82 3.42 -3.30
CA LYS A 273 30.76 3.27 -2.16
C LYS A 273 30.68 1.90 -1.50
N GLN A 274 29.50 1.33 -1.45
CA GLN A 274 29.21 0.16 -0.61
C GLN A 274 29.12 -1.15 -1.40
N LEU A 275 28.62 -1.10 -2.64
CA LEU A 275 28.28 -2.30 -3.39
C LEU A 275 29.41 -2.74 -4.32
N ALA A 276 29.62 -4.05 -4.36
CA ALA A 276 30.57 -4.67 -5.30
C ALA A 276 30.01 -4.67 -6.73
N ASN A 277 28.69 -4.73 -6.91
CA ASN A 277 28.02 -4.75 -8.21
C ASN A 277 27.23 -3.46 -8.45
N THR A 278 27.01 -3.11 -9.71
CA THR A 278 26.21 -1.94 -10.08
C THR A 278 24.73 -2.17 -9.73
N ALA A 279 24.15 -1.25 -8.93
CA ALA A 279 22.73 -1.30 -8.62
C ALA A 279 21.86 -0.71 -9.73
N SER A 280 20.69 -1.30 -9.96
CA SER A 280 19.63 -0.74 -10.82
C SER A 280 18.64 0.04 -9.96
N VAL A 281 18.60 1.37 -10.12
CA VAL A 281 17.68 2.25 -9.37
C VAL A 281 16.93 3.14 -10.33
N GLY A 282 15.59 3.04 -10.35
CA GLY A 282 14.80 3.87 -11.26
C GLY A 282 13.31 3.62 -11.21
N PHE A 283 12.57 4.44 -11.96
CA PHE A 283 11.12 4.30 -12.11
C PHE A 283 10.77 3.00 -12.85
N ARG A 284 9.75 2.32 -12.36
CA ARG A 284 9.07 1.21 -13.04
C ARG A 284 7.58 1.51 -13.12
N LYS A 285 6.96 1.20 -14.25
CA LYS A 285 5.50 1.24 -14.36
C LYS A 285 4.91 0.13 -13.50
N HIS A 286 3.72 0.35 -12.95
CA HIS A 286 3.06 -0.67 -12.12
C HIS A 286 2.87 -2.00 -12.87
N SER A 287 2.59 -1.96 -14.17
CA SER A 287 2.49 -3.15 -15.03
C SER A 287 3.80 -3.94 -15.20
N GLU A 288 4.94 -3.33 -14.87
CA GLU A 288 6.26 -3.98 -14.92
C GLU A 288 6.65 -4.60 -13.56
N MET A 289 5.92 -4.26 -12.49
CA MET A 289 6.26 -4.67 -11.13
C MET A 289 6.11 -6.19 -10.89
N PRO A 290 5.12 -6.91 -11.45
CA PRO A 290 5.06 -8.36 -11.31
C PRO A 290 6.33 -9.04 -11.83
N ARG A 291 6.79 -8.63 -13.01
CA ARG A 291 8.06 -9.12 -13.57
C ARG A 291 9.27 -8.70 -12.73
N PHE A 292 9.28 -7.45 -12.25
CA PHE A 292 10.37 -6.92 -11.41
C PHE A 292 10.55 -7.75 -10.13
N PHE A 293 9.47 -8.13 -9.47
CA PHE A 293 9.51 -9.00 -8.30
C PHE A 293 9.75 -10.47 -8.70
N GLY A 294 9.15 -10.96 -9.77
CA GLY A 294 9.34 -12.34 -10.22
C GLY A 294 10.77 -12.68 -10.67
N GLU A 295 11.59 -11.68 -11.01
CA GLU A 295 13.02 -11.84 -11.35
C GLU A 295 13.94 -11.69 -10.12
N ALA A 296 13.42 -11.48 -8.92
CA ALA A 296 14.19 -11.32 -7.69
C ALA A 296 14.20 -12.59 -6.84
N ASP A 297 15.21 -12.73 -5.99
CA ASP A 297 15.33 -13.85 -5.06
C ASP A 297 14.88 -13.46 -3.63
N LEU A 298 15.01 -12.19 -3.25
CA LEU A 298 14.64 -11.68 -1.93
C LEU A 298 14.06 -10.27 -2.06
N MET A 299 13.09 -9.95 -1.22
CA MET A 299 12.60 -8.58 -1.08
C MET A 299 13.08 -7.95 0.22
N VAL A 300 13.51 -6.68 0.19
CA VAL A 300 13.82 -5.91 1.40
C VAL A 300 12.97 -4.65 1.46
N HIS A 301 12.31 -4.44 2.61
CA HIS A 301 11.48 -3.25 2.87
C HIS A 301 12.03 -2.51 4.11
N PRO A 302 12.97 -1.57 3.93
CA PRO A 302 13.67 -0.92 5.03
C PRO A 302 12.92 0.29 5.59
N SER A 303 11.63 0.43 5.31
CA SER A 303 10.82 1.61 5.61
C SER A 303 10.67 1.86 7.12
N ILE A 304 11.01 3.06 7.57
CA ILE A 304 10.85 3.51 8.97
C ILE A 304 9.39 3.84 9.26
N ALA A 305 8.67 4.38 8.28
CA ALA A 305 7.27 4.75 8.42
C ALA A 305 6.50 4.35 7.17
N ASP A 306 5.45 3.56 7.38
CA ASP A 306 4.57 3.09 6.31
C ASP A 306 3.20 2.69 6.88
N ILE A 307 2.13 3.18 6.28
CA ILE A 307 0.77 2.87 6.73
C ILE A 307 0.47 1.39 6.53
N GLU A 308 0.92 0.80 5.43
CA GLU A 308 0.63 -0.59 5.10
C GLU A 308 1.85 -1.32 4.52
N GLY A 309 2.51 -0.76 3.51
CA GLY A 309 3.58 -1.43 2.79
C GLY A 309 3.05 -2.31 1.66
N VAL A 310 2.17 -1.78 0.80
CA VAL A 310 1.55 -2.52 -0.33
C VAL A 310 2.60 -3.23 -1.20
N SER A 311 3.77 -2.62 -1.42
CA SER A 311 4.86 -3.28 -2.16
C SER A 311 5.36 -4.58 -1.50
N VAL A 312 5.22 -4.72 -0.17
CA VAL A 312 5.54 -5.98 0.52
C VAL A 312 4.52 -7.04 0.16
N LEU A 313 3.23 -6.70 0.14
CA LEU A 313 2.16 -7.61 -0.29
C LEU A 313 2.36 -8.06 -1.74
N GLU A 314 2.75 -7.15 -2.63
CA GLU A 314 3.06 -7.44 -4.03
C GLU A 314 4.25 -8.41 -4.17
N GLY A 315 5.33 -8.17 -3.42
CA GLY A 315 6.49 -9.06 -3.40
C GLY A 315 6.17 -10.45 -2.82
N MET A 316 5.42 -10.50 -1.71
CA MET A 316 4.93 -11.76 -1.12
C MET A 316 4.07 -12.54 -2.11
N ALA A 317 3.17 -11.87 -2.81
CA ALA A 317 2.31 -12.48 -3.82
C ALA A 317 3.11 -13.08 -5.00
N CYS A 318 4.27 -12.51 -5.31
CA CYS A 318 5.22 -13.07 -6.27
C CYS A 318 6.10 -14.20 -5.70
N GLY A 319 5.88 -14.62 -4.46
CA GLY A 319 6.64 -15.70 -3.82
C GLY A 319 7.96 -15.26 -3.18
N LEU A 320 8.21 -13.96 -3.03
CA LEU A 320 9.41 -13.49 -2.35
C LEU A 320 9.26 -13.55 -0.83
N VAL A 321 10.33 -13.91 -0.16
CA VAL A 321 10.47 -13.68 1.27
C VAL A 321 10.78 -12.20 1.49
N PRO A 322 9.99 -11.47 2.30
CA PRO A 322 10.29 -10.10 2.63
C PRO A 322 11.19 -10.04 3.89
N VAL A 323 12.22 -9.18 3.86
CA VAL A 323 12.97 -8.75 5.05
C VAL A 323 12.59 -7.31 5.35
N ILE A 324 11.90 -7.09 6.47
CA ILE A 324 11.14 -5.88 6.77
C ILE A 324 11.70 -5.18 8.00
N ALA A 325 11.81 -3.86 7.93
CA ALA A 325 12.17 -3.05 9.09
C ALA A 325 11.07 -3.06 10.15
N SER A 326 11.39 -3.49 11.37
CA SER A 326 10.51 -3.35 12.53
C SER A 326 10.56 -1.93 13.05
N SER A 327 9.45 -1.21 12.94
CA SER A 327 9.30 0.17 13.38
C SER A 327 7.90 0.39 13.95
N ARG A 328 7.81 1.23 14.99
CA ARG A 328 6.52 1.65 15.58
C ARG A 328 5.64 2.50 14.65
N LEU A 329 6.21 2.98 13.55
CA LEU A 329 5.54 3.84 12.57
C LEU A 329 5.29 3.12 11.24
N SER A 330 5.58 1.82 11.16
CA SER A 330 5.38 1.01 9.98
C SER A 330 4.59 -0.24 10.30
N ALA A 331 3.44 -0.41 9.67
CA ALA A 331 2.63 -1.62 9.79
C ALA A 331 3.20 -2.79 8.97
N ALA A 332 4.14 -2.53 8.05
CA ALA A 332 4.70 -3.57 7.19
C ALA A 332 5.34 -4.73 7.99
N GLY A 333 5.84 -4.46 9.20
CA GLY A 333 6.39 -5.49 10.09
C GLY A 333 5.40 -6.60 10.46
N ASP A 334 4.10 -6.30 10.45
CA ASP A 334 3.03 -7.26 10.77
C ASP A 334 2.90 -8.36 9.69
N PHE A 335 3.47 -8.16 8.50
CA PHE A 335 3.49 -9.18 7.44
C PHE A 335 4.57 -10.24 7.64
N ALA A 336 5.49 -10.07 8.57
CA ALA A 336 6.57 -11.03 8.80
C ALA A 336 6.04 -12.32 9.41
N LEU A 337 6.23 -13.44 8.73
CA LEU A 337 5.82 -14.79 9.19
C LEU A 337 6.94 -15.51 9.96
N THR A 338 8.17 -14.97 9.96
CA THR A 338 9.33 -15.53 10.67
C THR A 338 10.22 -14.42 11.21
N GLY A 339 10.97 -14.71 12.29
CA GLY A 339 11.90 -13.76 12.88
C GLY A 339 13.05 -13.37 11.95
N ASN A 340 13.42 -14.22 10.98
CA ASN A 340 14.43 -13.89 9.97
C ASN A 340 13.93 -12.91 8.91
N SER A 341 12.64 -12.62 8.88
CA SER A 341 12.03 -11.57 8.05
C SER A 341 11.98 -10.21 8.74
N LEU A 342 12.52 -10.06 9.95
CA LEU A 342 12.53 -8.80 10.69
C LEU A 342 13.94 -8.34 11.05
N PHE A 343 14.14 -7.02 10.98
CA PHE A 343 15.32 -6.35 11.53
C PHE A 343 14.92 -4.99 12.13
N PRO A 344 15.65 -4.45 13.14
CA PRO A 344 15.37 -3.14 13.72
C PRO A 344 15.54 -2.03 12.67
N ALA A 345 14.58 -1.10 12.57
CA ALA A 345 14.65 -0.01 11.61
C ALA A 345 15.95 0.81 11.75
N GLY A 346 16.65 1.03 10.64
CA GLY A 346 17.95 1.73 10.60
C GLY A 346 19.17 0.87 10.94
N ASP A 347 18.98 -0.38 11.36
CA ASP A 347 20.08 -1.30 11.71
C ASP A 347 20.57 -2.07 10.49
N SER A 348 21.61 -1.53 9.84
CA SER A 348 22.23 -2.15 8.67
C SER A 348 23.06 -3.40 9.02
N GLU A 349 23.45 -3.60 10.28
CA GLU A 349 24.19 -4.78 10.72
C GLU A 349 23.27 -5.99 10.80
N THR A 350 22.17 -5.86 11.55
CA THR A 350 21.17 -6.93 11.64
C THR A 350 20.59 -7.25 10.27
N LEU A 351 20.32 -6.24 9.42
CA LEU A 351 19.84 -6.46 8.06
C LEU A 351 20.85 -7.27 7.22
N ALA A 352 22.15 -6.97 7.31
CA ALA A 352 23.19 -7.75 6.62
C ALA A 352 23.16 -9.23 7.06
N GLN A 353 23.06 -9.47 8.37
CA GLN A 353 22.96 -10.84 8.91
C GLN A 353 21.73 -11.58 8.39
N ARG A 354 20.58 -10.90 8.27
CA ARG A 354 19.35 -11.50 7.71
C ARG A 354 19.51 -11.83 6.22
N ILE A 355 20.12 -10.93 5.43
CA ILE A 355 20.38 -11.17 4.01
C ILE A 355 21.32 -12.37 3.85
N ASP A 356 22.45 -12.39 4.56
CA ASP A 356 23.41 -13.50 4.49
C ASP A 356 22.73 -14.82 4.88
N TRP A 357 21.88 -14.82 5.93
CA TRP A 357 21.18 -16.01 6.36
C TRP A 357 20.28 -16.56 5.25
N TRP A 358 19.48 -15.71 4.57
CA TRP A 358 18.61 -16.15 3.48
C TRP A 358 19.40 -16.69 2.27
N ILE A 359 20.56 -16.09 1.96
CA ILE A 359 21.44 -16.59 0.88
C ILE A 359 21.99 -17.99 1.21
N GLU A 360 22.32 -18.22 2.47
CA GLU A 360 22.91 -19.48 2.94
C GLU A 360 21.88 -20.60 3.19
N HIS A 361 20.58 -20.26 3.18
CA HIS A 361 19.50 -21.22 3.41
C HIS A 361 18.48 -21.22 2.25
N PRO A 362 18.88 -21.65 1.04
CA PRO A 362 18.03 -21.56 -0.16
C PRO A 362 16.78 -22.42 -0.09
N GLU A 363 16.81 -23.56 0.60
CA GLU A 363 15.64 -24.42 0.80
C GLU A 363 14.58 -23.73 1.68
N ASP A 364 15.03 -23.07 2.75
CA ASP A 364 14.16 -22.28 3.61
C ASP A 364 13.58 -21.08 2.83
N LEU A 365 14.45 -20.40 2.05
CA LEU A 365 14.02 -19.27 1.21
C LEU A 365 12.86 -19.68 0.27
N HIS A 366 13.01 -20.80 -0.42
CA HIS A 366 11.97 -21.32 -1.30
C HIS A 366 10.71 -21.75 -0.54
N THR A 367 10.87 -22.43 0.59
CA THR A 367 9.73 -22.89 1.42
C THR A 367 8.95 -21.72 1.99
N TRP A 368 9.65 -20.71 2.54
CA TRP A 368 8.99 -19.52 3.07
C TRP A 368 8.40 -18.64 1.98
N GLY A 369 9.02 -18.55 0.81
CA GLY A 369 8.45 -17.85 -0.34
C GLY A 369 7.05 -18.34 -0.69
N ARG A 370 6.85 -19.66 -0.77
CA ARG A 370 5.52 -20.26 -0.97
C ARG A 370 4.55 -19.90 0.15
N LYS A 371 4.96 -20.02 1.42
CA LYS A 371 4.11 -19.66 2.57
C LYS A 371 3.70 -18.19 2.54
N TYR A 372 4.59 -17.28 2.14
CA TYR A 372 4.30 -15.87 1.99
C TYR A 372 3.29 -15.60 0.86
N ALA A 373 3.45 -16.28 -0.29
CA ALA A 373 2.48 -16.17 -1.39
C ALA A 373 1.09 -16.67 -1.01
N GLU A 374 1.00 -17.84 -0.36
CA GLU A 374 -0.26 -18.37 0.16
C GLU A 374 -0.93 -17.44 1.17
N TYR A 375 -0.13 -16.91 2.11
CA TYR A 375 -0.61 -15.96 3.11
C TYR A 375 -1.14 -14.67 2.47
N ALA A 376 -0.40 -14.08 1.53
CA ALA A 376 -0.83 -12.92 0.79
C ALA A 376 -2.12 -13.19 0.00
N CYS A 377 -2.19 -14.29 -0.72
CA CYS A 377 -3.37 -14.70 -1.49
C CYS A 377 -4.60 -14.89 -0.60
N ARG A 378 -4.45 -15.53 0.55
CA ARG A 378 -5.55 -15.79 1.47
C ARG A 378 -6.08 -14.54 2.14
N HIS A 379 -5.22 -13.56 2.46
CA HIS A 379 -5.58 -12.45 3.33
C HIS A 379 -5.67 -11.09 2.63
N TYR A 380 -4.92 -10.85 1.55
CA TYR A 380 -4.68 -9.52 1.00
C TYR A 380 -4.95 -9.39 -0.51
N ASN A 381 -5.54 -10.40 -1.17
CA ASN A 381 -5.95 -10.21 -2.56
C ASN A 381 -7.07 -9.16 -2.67
N ILE A 382 -7.04 -8.39 -3.75
CA ILE A 382 -7.97 -7.26 -3.95
C ILE A 382 -9.45 -7.69 -3.97
N ALA A 383 -9.76 -8.90 -4.43
CA ALA A 383 -11.15 -9.38 -4.47
C ALA A 383 -11.75 -9.54 -3.07
N ARG A 384 -10.94 -10.03 -2.10
CA ARG A 384 -11.32 -10.09 -0.69
C ARG A 384 -11.47 -8.69 -0.11
N CYS A 385 -10.46 -7.82 -0.31
CA CYS A 385 -10.47 -6.47 0.21
C CYS A 385 -11.67 -5.66 -0.30
N ALA A 386 -11.99 -5.76 -1.58
CA ALA A 386 -13.16 -5.11 -2.17
C ALA A 386 -14.49 -5.66 -1.63
N ARG A 387 -14.57 -6.96 -1.35
CA ARG A 387 -15.74 -7.53 -0.68
C ARG A 387 -15.92 -6.95 0.72
N ASP A 388 -14.87 -6.89 1.51
CA ASP A 388 -14.90 -6.37 2.87
C ASP A 388 -15.19 -4.86 2.87
N PHE A 389 -14.67 -4.13 1.89
CA PHE A 389 -15.01 -2.73 1.63
C PHE A 389 -16.50 -2.55 1.28
N GLU A 390 -17.04 -3.37 0.38
CA GLU A 390 -18.47 -3.33 0.03
C GLU A 390 -19.37 -3.60 1.25
N LEU A 391 -18.95 -4.50 2.15
CA LEU A 391 -19.68 -4.76 3.39
C LEU A 391 -19.68 -3.54 4.33
N MET A 392 -18.57 -2.81 4.42
CA MET A 392 -18.48 -1.55 5.16
C MET A 392 -19.42 -0.50 4.57
N GLU A 393 -19.42 -0.32 3.23
CA GLU A 393 -20.30 0.64 2.57
C GLU A 393 -21.79 0.32 2.82
N ARG A 394 -22.16 -0.95 2.76
CA ARG A 394 -23.52 -1.41 3.06
C ARG A 394 -23.90 -1.19 4.54
N ALA A 395 -22.95 -1.33 5.47
CA ALA A 395 -23.16 -1.02 6.88
C ALA A 395 -23.44 0.49 7.05
N ALA A 396 -22.63 1.34 6.45
CA ALA A 396 -22.80 2.79 6.49
C ALA A 396 -24.16 3.25 5.91
N ILE A 397 -24.62 2.62 4.82
CA ILE A 397 -25.96 2.90 4.23
C ILE A 397 -27.07 2.52 5.22
N ARG A 398 -27.00 1.34 5.86
CA ARG A 398 -28.01 0.91 6.85
C ARG A 398 -28.06 1.84 8.05
N ASP A 399 -26.92 2.26 8.56
CA ASP A 399 -26.84 3.16 9.70
C ASP A 399 -27.42 4.53 9.38
N ALA A 400 -27.16 5.05 8.18
CA ALA A 400 -27.74 6.30 7.71
C ALA A 400 -29.28 6.23 7.52
N GLN A 401 -29.84 5.06 7.26
CA GLN A 401 -31.29 4.83 7.13
C GLN A 401 -32.00 4.61 8.48
N GLY A 402 -31.32 4.76 9.61
CA GLY A 402 -31.92 4.66 10.94
C GLY A 402 -31.99 3.23 11.51
N ASN A 403 -31.31 2.28 10.88
CA ASN A 403 -31.17 0.89 11.37
C ASN A 403 -29.84 0.68 12.13
N GLY A 404 -29.17 1.75 12.53
CA GLY A 404 -27.91 1.73 13.26
C GLY A 404 -28.08 1.55 14.77
N PRO A 405 -27.01 1.13 15.52
CA PRO A 405 -27.07 1.06 16.95
C PRO A 405 -27.40 2.43 17.54
N GLN A 406 -28.42 2.46 18.39
CA GLN A 406 -28.79 3.65 19.15
C GLN A 406 -27.52 4.22 19.81
N GLN A 407 -27.18 5.45 19.46
CA GLN A 407 -26.15 6.20 20.16
C GLN A 407 -26.61 6.32 21.62
N HIS A 408 -26.01 5.55 22.51
CA HIS A 408 -26.12 5.81 23.93
C HIS A 408 -25.46 7.18 24.19
N ALA A 409 -26.31 8.11 24.67
CA ALA A 409 -26.02 9.46 25.09
C ALA A 409 -24.93 9.53 26.18
#